data_d403c97d09d84df0925a3b49565b1378
#
_entry.id   d403c97d09d84df0925a3b49565b1378
#
_cell.length_a   1.000
_cell.length_b   1.000
_cell.length_c   1.000
_cell.angle_alpha   90.00
_cell.angle_beta   90.00
_cell.angle_gamma   90.00
#
_symmetry.space_group_name_H-M   'P 1'
#
loop_
_entity.id
_entity.type
_entity.pdbx_description
1 polymer ?
#
loop_
_entity_poly.entity_id
_entity_poly.type
_entity_poly.pdbx_seq_one_letter_code
_entity_poly.pdbx_strand_id
1 'polypeptide(L)'
;MKTKLALFTFGIISLQCILANSPTWEQWRGPNRNGIIEDQSFEWPKNLKGIEKVWNKTLAEGYSSPIITTDKVFTVETKDKTYEITRAFDRKTGKQLWETSWEGAMKVPFFARKNGSWVRSTPVYDDGTLYVGGISDVLVALDAQTGKEKWKIDFVKTEKSTVPTFGFVSSPVILGEYLYIQAGAQVVKLKCSDGKKVWGAMKDDRAMSGSAFSSPIIAEVGGKNQLLTQTREEIAGLDLETGKVLWRYKVKAFRGMNILTPTVIGDSLFTSSYGGGSFLFTVSTKPKGLEVSKTWTNKTEGYMSSPISHKGYVYMHGRDKRFHCFEANSGKVMWSSEKKHSDYASLVAKGDSVLALKADGELLIFSLTPKEFKIIDTKKVSDQSTWAHLALCGDEIFVRELKGISKFKWKQ
;
A
#
# COMPACT_ATOMS: atom_id res chain seq x y z
N MET A 1 64.74 -48.32 0.13
CA MET A 1 64.36 -46.99 0.64
C MET A 1 63.21 -46.44 -0.27
N LYS A 2 61.96 -46.40 0.17
CA LYS A 2 60.84 -45.88 -0.60
C LYS A 2 60.38 -44.61 0.12
N THR A 3 60.61 -43.47 -0.51
CA THR A 3 60.23 -42.14 -0.01
C THR A 3 58.75 -41.91 -0.34
N LYS A 4 57.93 -41.71 0.68
CA LYS A 4 56.53 -41.31 0.54
C LYS A 4 56.42 -39.79 0.44
N LEU A 5 55.93 -39.31 -0.69
CA LEU A 5 55.60 -37.91 -0.90
C LEU A 5 54.19 -37.66 -0.34
N ALA A 6 54.06 -36.80 0.67
CA ALA A 6 52.77 -36.36 1.20
C ALA A 6 52.30 -35.11 0.46
N LEU A 7 51.19 -35.23 -0.27
CA LEU A 7 50.48 -34.06 -0.84
C LEU A 7 49.65 -33.38 0.25
N PHE A 8 49.99 -32.16 0.58
CA PHE A 8 49.11 -31.26 1.34
C PHE A 8 48.18 -30.54 0.39
N THR A 9 46.92 -30.89 0.44
CA THR A 9 45.82 -30.16 -0.24
C THR A 9 45.41 -28.99 0.67
N PHE A 10 45.76 -27.78 0.25
CA PHE A 10 45.21 -26.55 0.82
C PHE A 10 43.75 -26.37 0.35
N GLY A 11 42.79 -26.60 1.22
CA GLY A 11 41.40 -26.27 0.99
C GLY A 11 41.20 -24.74 1.09
N ILE A 12 40.93 -24.10 -0.03
CA ILE A 12 40.50 -22.69 -0.07
C ILE A 12 39.06 -22.65 0.44
N ILE A 13 38.86 -22.24 1.70
CA ILE A 13 37.54 -21.90 2.23
C ILE A 13 37.19 -20.55 1.62
N SER A 14 36.36 -20.55 0.57
CA SER A 14 35.75 -19.33 0.05
C SER A 14 34.73 -18.84 1.08
N LEU A 15 35.09 -17.77 1.80
CA LEU A 15 34.17 -17.02 2.66
C LEU A 15 33.21 -16.29 1.74
N GLN A 16 32.07 -16.92 1.39
CA GLN A 16 30.97 -16.22 0.78
C GLN A 16 30.39 -15.28 1.83
N CYS A 17 30.76 -13.99 1.76
CA CYS A 17 30.03 -12.93 2.42
C CYS A 17 28.60 -12.95 1.85
N ILE A 18 27.67 -13.53 2.59
CA ILE A 18 26.24 -13.32 2.38
C ILE A 18 26.03 -11.85 2.70
N LEU A 19 26.05 -11.00 1.69
CA LEU A 19 25.55 -9.63 1.80
C LEU A 19 24.07 -9.76 2.16
N ALA A 20 23.75 -9.55 3.44
CA ALA A 20 22.35 -9.44 3.86
C ALA A 20 21.74 -8.29 3.04
N ASN A 21 20.84 -8.62 2.13
CA ASN A 21 20.12 -7.62 1.37
C ASN A 21 19.41 -6.69 2.34
N SER A 22 19.68 -5.39 2.23
CA SER A 22 18.98 -4.39 3.04
C SER A 22 17.48 -4.50 2.81
N PRO A 23 16.64 -4.50 3.87
CA PRO A 23 15.20 -4.56 3.72
C PRO A 23 14.68 -3.48 2.78
N THR A 24 13.66 -3.81 1.97
CA THR A 24 13.04 -2.93 0.97
C THR A 24 11.56 -2.69 1.27
N TRP A 25 10.96 -1.68 0.60
CA TRP A 25 9.53 -1.37 0.65
C TRP A 25 9.07 -0.99 -0.76
N GLU A 26 8.84 -1.99 -1.60
CA GLU A 26 8.75 -1.85 -3.05
C GLU A 26 7.34 -1.63 -3.58
N GLN A 27 6.33 -1.67 -2.71
CA GLN A 27 4.93 -1.47 -3.09
C GLN A 27 4.06 -0.95 -1.93
N TRP A 28 2.81 -0.66 -2.26
CA TRP A 28 1.77 -0.25 -1.30
C TRP A 28 1.67 -1.21 -0.11
N ARG A 29 1.84 -0.67 1.12
CA ARG A 29 1.78 -1.41 2.39
C ARG A 29 2.84 -2.51 2.54
N GLY A 30 3.98 -2.39 1.87
CA GLY A 30 5.13 -3.28 2.02
C GLY A 30 5.06 -4.58 1.21
N PRO A 31 6.00 -5.50 1.43
CA PRO A 31 6.22 -6.66 0.57
C PRO A 31 4.97 -7.50 0.30
N ASN A 32 4.14 -7.72 1.32
CA ASN A 32 2.92 -8.55 1.22
C ASN A 32 1.63 -7.71 1.09
N ARG A 33 1.72 -6.40 0.90
CA ARG A 33 0.58 -5.44 0.78
C ARG A 33 -0.40 -5.48 1.98
N ASN A 34 0.00 -6.06 3.09
CA ASN A 34 -0.82 -6.24 4.29
C ASN A 34 -0.44 -5.30 5.46
N GLY A 35 0.66 -4.56 5.33
CA GLY A 35 1.20 -3.70 6.39
C GLY A 35 1.89 -4.48 7.50
N ILE A 36 2.30 -5.72 7.25
CA ILE A 36 2.98 -6.58 8.23
C ILE A 36 4.42 -6.82 7.79
N ILE A 37 5.36 -6.62 8.71
CA ILE A 37 6.78 -6.94 8.54
C ILE A 37 7.03 -8.32 9.14
N GLU A 38 7.40 -9.27 8.29
CA GLU A 38 7.71 -10.65 8.68
C GLU A 38 9.21 -10.88 8.89
N ASP A 39 10.06 -9.93 8.45
CA ASP A 39 11.51 -9.99 8.60
C ASP A 39 11.91 -10.07 10.07
N GLN A 40 12.64 -11.12 10.45
CA GLN A 40 13.12 -11.38 11.80
C GLN A 40 14.52 -10.80 12.07
N SER A 41 15.19 -10.26 11.06
CA SER A 41 16.55 -9.72 11.18
C SER A 41 16.63 -8.43 12.00
N PHE A 42 15.49 -7.79 12.26
CA PHE A 42 15.37 -6.56 13.01
C PHE A 42 14.25 -6.65 14.06
N GLU A 43 14.57 -6.34 15.31
CA GLU A 43 13.56 -6.19 16.37
C GLU A 43 13.20 -4.72 16.56
N TRP A 44 11.90 -4.43 16.69
CA TRP A 44 11.49 -3.07 17.00
C TRP A 44 11.94 -2.67 18.40
N PRO A 45 12.53 -1.48 18.54
CA PRO A 45 12.81 -0.92 19.85
C PRO A 45 11.53 -0.79 20.70
N LYS A 46 11.69 -0.89 22.00
CA LYS A 46 10.57 -0.84 22.95
C LYS A 46 9.89 0.53 23.05
N ASN A 47 10.49 1.57 22.45
CA ASN A 47 9.94 2.94 22.45
C ASN A 47 10.47 3.74 21.25
N LEU A 48 9.98 4.97 21.08
CA LEU A 48 10.33 5.89 19.98
C LEU A 48 11.46 6.88 20.35
N LYS A 49 12.07 6.79 21.52
CA LYS A 49 13.10 7.74 21.98
C LYS A 49 14.32 7.76 21.10
N GLY A 50 14.76 6.59 20.63
CA GLY A 50 15.94 6.42 19.77
C GLY A 50 15.73 6.81 18.30
N ILE A 51 14.58 7.32 17.89
CA ILE A 51 14.34 7.76 16.51
C ILE A 51 15.04 9.11 16.28
N GLU A 52 15.96 9.15 15.33
CA GLU A 52 16.66 10.37 14.90
C GLU A 52 16.46 10.61 13.40
N LYS A 53 16.30 11.90 13.04
CA LYS A 53 16.20 12.32 11.63
C LYS A 53 17.58 12.25 10.99
N VAL A 54 17.68 11.49 9.89
CA VAL A 54 18.93 11.31 9.11
C VAL A 54 19.04 12.37 8.03
N TRP A 55 17.96 12.53 7.25
CA TRP A 55 17.85 13.57 6.23
C TRP A 55 16.39 13.93 5.97
N ASN A 56 16.18 15.08 5.35
CA ASN A 56 14.89 15.57 4.92
C ASN A 56 15.04 16.25 3.56
N LYS A 57 14.02 16.16 2.70
CA LYS A 57 13.94 16.84 1.39
C LYS A 57 12.60 17.51 1.21
N THR A 58 12.63 18.73 0.73
CA THR A 58 11.43 19.46 0.32
C THR A 58 10.92 18.91 -1.01
N LEU A 59 9.61 18.69 -1.10
CA LEU A 59 8.88 18.23 -2.27
C LEU A 59 7.70 19.15 -2.53
N ALA A 60 7.03 18.98 -3.67
CA ALA A 60 5.69 19.53 -3.88
C ALA A 60 4.63 18.65 -3.20
N GLU A 61 3.35 19.01 -3.32
CA GLU A 61 2.25 18.33 -2.65
C GLU A 61 2.07 16.89 -3.17
N GLY A 62 1.76 15.96 -2.25
CA GLY A 62 1.44 14.58 -2.60
C GLY A 62 1.21 13.71 -1.39
N TYR A 63 0.41 12.66 -1.59
CA TYR A 63 0.14 11.60 -0.60
C TYR A 63 0.52 10.21 -1.12
N SER A 64 1.28 10.14 -2.19
CA SER A 64 1.91 8.90 -2.66
C SER A 64 2.94 8.42 -1.63
N SER A 65 2.85 7.18 -1.18
CA SER A 65 3.84 6.61 -0.26
C SER A 65 5.20 6.46 -0.95
N PRO A 66 6.31 6.61 -0.24
CA PRO A 66 7.62 6.39 -0.83
C PRO A 66 7.84 4.90 -1.11
N ILE A 67 8.61 4.62 -2.15
CA ILE A 67 9.12 3.29 -2.50
C ILE A 67 10.61 3.25 -2.16
N ILE A 68 11.03 2.19 -1.50
CA ILE A 68 12.39 2.04 -1.00
C ILE A 68 13.00 0.76 -1.57
N THR A 69 14.06 0.90 -2.35
CA THR A 69 14.92 -0.21 -2.79
C THR A 69 16.17 -0.30 -1.90
N THR A 70 17.10 -1.16 -2.24
CA THR A 70 18.35 -1.33 -1.49
C THR A 70 19.17 -0.04 -1.41
N ASP A 71 19.14 0.78 -2.46
CA ASP A 71 19.98 1.96 -2.64
C ASP A 71 19.23 3.27 -2.91
N LYS A 72 17.93 3.22 -3.24
CA LYS A 72 17.14 4.39 -3.65
C LYS A 72 15.85 4.57 -2.87
N VAL A 73 15.37 5.81 -2.85
CA VAL A 73 14.05 6.22 -2.39
C VAL A 73 13.35 6.96 -3.52
N PHE A 74 12.17 6.47 -3.92
CA PHE A 74 11.35 7.10 -4.94
C PHE A 74 10.16 7.80 -4.32
N THR A 75 9.86 9.00 -4.83
CA THR A 75 8.70 9.81 -4.42
C THR A 75 7.94 10.32 -5.63
N VAL A 76 6.65 10.56 -5.43
CA VAL A 76 5.79 11.20 -6.44
C VAL A 76 5.12 12.42 -5.83
N GLU A 77 5.01 13.49 -6.61
CA GLU A 77 4.45 14.77 -6.19
C GLU A 77 3.72 15.47 -7.33
N THR A 78 2.83 16.41 -6.99
CA THR A 78 2.14 17.27 -7.96
C THR A 78 2.65 18.69 -7.78
N LYS A 79 3.24 19.27 -8.82
CA LYS A 79 3.81 20.63 -8.81
C LYS A 79 3.00 21.57 -9.67
N ASP A 80 2.84 22.79 -9.16
CA ASP A 80 2.20 23.92 -9.86
C ASP A 80 0.79 23.60 -10.40
N LYS A 81 0.13 22.57 -9.85
CA LYS A 81 -1.19 22.06 -10.29
C LYS A 81 -1.23 21.68 -11.78
N THR A 82 -0.09 21.39 -12.36
CA THR A 82 0.09 21.06 -13.79
C THR A 82 0.90 19.78 -13.97
N TYR A 83 2.02 19.67 -13.25
CA TYR A 83 2.97 18.58 -13.44
C TYR A 83 2.90 17.56 -12.31
N GLU A 84 3.02 16.32 -12.66
CA GLU A 84 3.38 15.25 -11.73
C GLU A 84 4.86 14.92 -11.91
N ILE A 85 5.56 14.76 -10.80
CA ILE A 85 7.01 14.60 -10.77
C ILE A 85 7.34 13.35 -9.97
N THR A 86 8.18 12.51 -10.55
CA THR A 86 8.81 11.39 -9.85
C THR A 86 10.28 11.71 -9.62
N ARG A 87 10.75 11.53 -8.39
CA ARG A 87 12.16 11.71 -8.02
C ARG A 87 12.74 10.45 -7.44
N ALA A 88 14.02 10.22 -7.72
CA ALA A 88 14.83 9.26 -7.00
C ALA A 88 15.88 9.98 -6.16
N PHE A 89 16.04 9.48 -4.94
CA PHE A 89 17.07 9.93 -4.01
C PHE A 89 17.96 8.76 -3.62
N ASP A 90 19.23 9.02 -3.40
CA ASP A 90 20.14 8.08 -2.74
C ASP A 90 19.62 7.78 -1.32
N ARG A 91 19.38 6.51 -0.99
CA ARG A 91 18.77 6.09 0.27
C ARG A 91 19.58 6.51 1.49
N LYS A 92 20.90 6.51 1.39
CA LYS A 92 21.82 6.82 2.50
C LYS A 92 21.89 8.32 2.77
N THR A 93 22.08 9.12 1.73
CA THR A 93 22.40 10.56 1.82
C THR A 93 21.23 11.49 1.54
N GLY A 94 20.17 11.00 0.90
CA GLY A 94 19.08 11.81 0.39
C GLY A 94 19.48 12.71 -0.79
N LYS A 95 20.63 12.50 -1.43
CA LYS A 95 21.02 13.24 -2.65
C LYS A 95 20.06 12.85 -3.77
N GLN A 96 19.48 13.85 -4.47
CA GLN A 96 18.67 13.59 -5.65
C GLN A 96 19.54 12.99 -6.75
N LEU A 97 19.08 11.89 -7.33
CA LEU A 97 19.73 11.15 -8.40
C LEU A 97 19.17 11.55 -9.76
N TRP A 98 17.85 11.60 -9.87
CA TRP A 98 17.14 12.01 -11.08
C TRP A 98 15.73 12.54 -10.75
N GLU A 99 15.13 13.16 -11.75
CA GLU A 99 13.76 13.69 -11.74
C GLU A 99 13.14 13.47 -13.11
N THR A 100 11.90 13.02 -13.15
CA THR A 100 11.10 12.89 -14.36
C THR A 100 9.73 13.49 -14.13
N SER A 101 9.21 14.25 -15.08
CA SER A 101 7.93 14.93 -14.96
C SER A 101 7.08 14.77 -16.21
N TRP A 102 5.75 14.83 -16.01
CA TRP A 102 4.78 14.88 -17.11
C TRP A 102 3.60 15.79 -16.73
N GLU A 103 2.90 16.30 -17.72
CA GLU A 103 1.62 16.95 -17.50
C GLU A 103 0.58 15.92 -17.11
N GLY A 104 -0.09 16.10 -15.98
CA GLY A 104 -0.98 15.06 -15.45
C GLY A 104 -1.86 15.51 -14.30
N ALA A 105 -1.67 16.72 -13.79
CA ALA A 105 -2.46 17.21 -12.67
C ALA A 105 -3.93 17.48 -13.07
N MET A 106 -4.84 17.27 -12.14
CA MET A 106 -6.25 17.57 -12.30
C MET A 106 -6.81 18.32 -11.08
N LYS A 107 -7.98 18.96 -11.25
CA LYS A 107 -8.69 19.58 -10.12
C LYS A 107 -9.81 18.65 -9.63
N VAL A 108 -9.76 18.26 -8.35
CA VAL A 108 -10.89 17.57 -7.72
C VAL A 108 -12.05 18.54 -7.48
N PRO A 109 -13.31 18.07 -7.34
CA PRO A 109 -14.48 18.89 -7.05
C PRO A 109 -14.27 19.78 -5.81
N PHE A 110 -14.95 20.93 -5.75
CA PHE A 110 -14.77 21.92 -4.70
C PHE A 110 -15.02 21.36 -3.29
N PHE A 111 -15.95 20.44 -3.12
CA PHE A 111 -16.26 19.78 -1.85
C PHE A 111 -15.20 18.77 -1.39
N ALA A 112 -14.29 18.35 -2.28
CA ALA A 112 -13.18 17.47 -1.99
C ALA A 112 -11.82 18.22 -1.87
N ARG A 113 -11.80 19.53 -2.06
CA ARG A 113 -10.56 20.35 -2.09
C ARG A 113 -9.74 20.27 -0.80
N LYS A 114 -10.38 20.03 0.35
CA LYS A 114 -9.68 19.86 1.63
C LYS A 114 -8.62 18.76 1.58
N ASN A 115 -8.87 17.71 0.80
CA ASN A 115 -7.95 16.58 0.63
C ASN A 115 -6.97 16.78 -0.53
N GLY A 116 -6.98 17.96 -1.17
CA GLY A 116 -6.08 18.36 -2.24
C GLY A 116 -6.34 17.71 -3.61
N SER A 117 -5.66 18.26 -4.62
CA SER A 117 -5.71 17.81 -6.02
C SER A 117 -4.34 17.28 -6.46
N TRP A 118 -3.71 16.48 -5.63
CA TRP A 118 -2.37 15.93 -5.85
C TRP A 118 -2.38 14.41 -5.89
N VAL A 119 -1.30 13.85 -6.43
CA VAL A 119 -1.09 12.40 -6.58
C VAL A 119 -1.24 11.65 -5.26
N ARG A 120 -1.83 10.44 -5.33
CA ARG A 120 -2.14 9.58 -4.17
C ARG A 120 -1.78 8.12 -4.38
N SER A 121 -1.77 7.66 -5.63
CA SER A 121 -1.36 6.30 -5.98
C SER A 121 0.08 6.07 -5.53
N THR A 122 0.32 4.97 -4.82
CA THR A 122 1.68 4.55 -4.46
C THR A 122 2.25 3.73 -5.60
N PRO A 123 3.46 4.04 -6.08
CA PRO A 123 4.11 3.26 -7.12
C PRO A 123 4.38 1.82 -6.70
N VAL A 124 4.75 0.99 -7.66
CA VAL A 124 5.38 -0.30 -7.42
C VAL A 124 6.71 -0.36 -8.16
N TYR A 125 7.71 -0.90 -7.51
CA TYR A 125 9.02 -1.20 -8.10
C TYR A 125 9.12 -2.70 -8.35
N ASP A 126 9.62 -3.08 -9.51
CA ASP A 126 9.94 -4.46 -9.86
C ASP A 126 11.04 -4.49 -10.92
N ASP A 127 12.04 -5.31 -10.69
CA ASP A 127 13.14 -5.60 -11.63
C ASP A 127 13.65 -4.39 -12.44
N GLY A 128 14.09 -3.35 -11.71
CA GLY A 128 14.65 -2.13 -12.32
C GLY A 128 13.64 -1.18 -12.96
N THR A 129 12.34 -1.43 -12.81
CA THR A 129 11.28 -0.58 -13.33
C THR A 129 10.39 -0.05 -12.21
N LEU A 130 10.10 1.24 -12.25
CA LEU A 130 9.15 1.90 -11.36
C LEU A 130 7.87 2.23 -12.12
N TYR A 131 6.73 1.73 -11.65
CA TYR A 131 5.42 1.97 -12.25
C TYR A 131 4.66 2.98 -11.41
N VAL A 132 4.33 4.12 -11.99
CA VAL A 132 3.81 5.30 -11.31
C VAL A 132 2.43 5.66 -11.83
N GLY A 133 1.44 5.66 -10.95
CA GLY A 133 0.09 6.14 -11.26
C GLY A 133 -0.05 7.64 -11.03
N GLY A 134 -0.48 8.38 -12.04
CA GLY A 134 -0.77 9.81 -11.98
C GLY A 134 -2.24 10.10 -11.73
N ILE A 135 -2.57 11.25 -11.09
CA ILE A 135 -3.93 11.56 -10.63
C ILE A 135 -4.97 11.65 -11.75
N SER A 136 -4.58 11.95 -12.98
CA SER A 136 -5.47 12.05 -14.16
C SER A 136 -5.67 10.73 -14.91
N ASP A 137 -5.52 9.60 -14.24
CA ASP A 137 -5.68 8.24 -14.79
C ASP A 137 -4.61 7.89 -15.83
N VAL A 138 -3.36 8.18 -15.48
CA VAL A 138 -2.17 7.89 -16.27
C VAL A 138 -1.29 6.89 -15.53
N LEU A 139 -0.70 5.94 -16.23
CA LEU A 139 0.32 5.03 -15.69
C LEU A 139 1.61 5.18 -16.51
N VAL A 140 2.73 5.41 -15.81
CA VAL A 140 4.04 5.59 -16.41
C VAL A 140 5.00 4.55 -15.88
N ALA A 141 5.73 3.86 -16.76
CA ALA A 141 6.84 2.99 -16.39
C ALA A 141 8.16 3.72 -16.62
N LEU A 142 8.96 3.83 -15.60
CA LEU A 142 10.25 4.49 -15.60
C LEU A 142 11.37 3.49 -15.35
N ASP A 143 12.47 3.65 -16.04
CA ASP A 143 13.72 3.01 -15.66
C ASP A 143 14.16 3.54 -14.29
N ALA A 144 14.24 2.69 -13.29
CA ALA A 144 14.48 3.09 -11.91
C ALA A 144 15.91 3.62 -11.67
N GLN A 145 16.85 3.30 -12.56
CA GLN A 145 18.23 3.79 -12.45
C GLN A 145 18.38 5.21 -13.00
N THR A 146 17.70 5.52 -14.10
CA THR A 146 17.90 6.77 -14.87
C THR A 146 16.71 7.71 -14.84
N GLY A 147 15.51 7.25 -14.46
CA GLY A 147 14.25 7.98 -14.55
C GLY A 147 13.70 8.08 -15.98
N LYS A 148 14.33 7.45 -16.98
CA LYS A 148 13.86 7.50 -18.36
C LYS A 148 12.54 6.78 -18.51
N GLU A 149 11.56 7.38 -19.19
CA GLU A 149 10.29 6.75 -19.54
C GLU A 149 10.53 5.53 -20.45
N LYS A 150 10.01 4.37 -20.05
CA LYS A 150 9.96 3.15 -20.85
C LYS A 150 8.69 3.11 -21.68
N TRP A 151 7.56 3.39 -21.04
CA TRP A 151 6.24 3.53 -21.69
C TRP A 151 5.28 4.31 -20.78
N LYS A 152 4.19 4.82 -21.38
CA LYS A 152 3.14 5.58 -20.72
C LYS A 152 1.78 5.23 -21.29
N ILE A 153 0.77 5.10 -20.42
CA ILE A 153 -0.63 4.88 -20.79
C ILE A 153 -1.46 6.03 -20.23
N ASP A 154 -2.24 6.66 -21.06
CA ASP A 154 -3.34 7.57 -20.70
C ASP A 154 -4.64 6.77 -20.85
N PHE A 155 -5.18 6.27 -19.73
CA PHE A 155 -6.36 5.41 -19.74
C PHE A 155 -7.61 6.13 -20.22
N VAL A 156 -7.72 7.43 -19.99
CA VAL A 156 -8.85 8.23 -20.51
C VAL A 156 -8.88 8.16 -22.03
N LYS A 157 -7.73 8.25 -22.68
CA LYS A 157 -7.62 8.18 -24.15
C LYS A 157 -7.72 6.75 -24.67
N THR A 158 -6.99 5.82 -24.06
CA THR A 158 -6.90 4.43 -24.58
C THR A 158 -8.16 3.63 -24.32
N GLU A 159 -8.81 3.82 -23.18
CA GLU A 159 -10.04 3.11 -22.79
C GLU A 159 -11.32 3.89 -23.08
N LYS A 160 -11.20 5.14 -23.54
CA LYS A 160 -12.31 6.08 -23.74
C LYS A 160 -13.18 6.22 -22.48
N SER A 161 -12.52 6.19 -21.34
CA SER A 161 -13.15 6.31 -20.02
C SER A 161 -13.32 7.77 -19.62
N THR A 162 -14.17 8.02 -18.63
CA THR A 162 -14.25 9.33 -17.98
C THR A 162 -13.10 9.54 -17.01
N VAL A 163 -12.59 10.78 -16.92
CA VAL A 163 -11.60 11.13 -15.87
C VAL A 163 -12.23 10.86 -14.49
N PRO A 164 -11.53 10.11 -13.61
CA PRO A 164 -12.04 9.87 -12.26
C PRO A 164 -12.30 11.16 -11.51
N THR A 165 -13.51 11.39 -11.02
CA THR A 165 -13.91 12.64 -10.34
C THR A 165 -12.99 13.02 -9.18
N PHE A 166 -12.47 12.03 -8.44
CA PHE A 166 -11.57 12.25 -7.31
C PHE A 166 -10.12 11.92 -7.62
N GLY A 167 -9.80 11.69 -8.89
CA GLY A 167 -8.50 11.28 -9.36
C GLY A 167 -8.26 9.77 -9.22
N PHE A 168 -7.18 9.32 -9.83
CA PHE A 168 -6.68 7.97 -9.74
C PHE A 168 -5.98 7.73 -8.39
N VAL A 169 -6.38 6.72 -7.66
CA VAL A 169 -5.91 6.45 -6.29
C VAL A 169 -5.34 5.04 -6.12
N SER A 170 -5.82 4.08 -6.91
CA SER A 170 -5.41 2.68 -6.83
C SER A 170 -3.91 2.52 -7.04
N SER A 171 -3.26 1.72 -6.20
CA SER A 171 -1.83 1.40 -6.32
C SER A 171 -1.65 0.06 -7.03
N PRO A 172 -0.77 -0.04 -8.04
CA PRO A 172 -0.58 -1.26 -8.81
C PRO A 172 0.01 -2.40 -7.98
N VAL A 173 -0.24 -3.64 -8.42
CA VAL A 173 0.41 -4.85 -7.90
C VAL A 173 0.98 -5.65 -9.06
N ILE A 174 2.15 -6.27 -8.86
CA ILE A 174 2.83 -7.08 -9.89
C ILE A 174 2.84 -8.55 -9.45
N LEU A 175 2.65 -9.43 -10.42
CA LEU A 175 2.88 -10.86 -10.30
C LEU A 175 3.53 -11.36 -11.59
N GLY A 176 4.79 -11.78 -11.50
CA GLY A 176 5.60 -12.16 -12.66
C GLY A 176 5.72 -11.01 -13.65
N GLU A 177 5.43 -11.26 -14.91
CA GLU A 177 5.52 -10.25 -15.97
C GLU A 177 4.28 -9.35 -16.14
N TYR A 178 3.32 -9.41 -15.19
CA TYR A 178 2.05 -8.71 -15.29
C TYR A 178 1.80 -7.75 -14.13
N LEU A 179 1.26 -6.59 -14.47
CA LEU A 179 0.78 -5.58 -13.56
C LEU A 179 -0.75 -5.55 -13.54
N TYR A 180 -1.32 -5.47 -12.34
CA TYR A 180 -2.77 -5.40 -12.12
C TYR A 180 -3.10 -4.10 -11.39
N ILE A 181 -4.16 -3.41 -11.84
CA ILE A 181 -4.55 -2.10 -11.29
C ILE A 181 -6.02 -1.79 -11.61
N GLN A 182 -6.65 -0.95 -10.80
CA GLN A 182 -7.93 -0.35 -11.14
C GLN A 182 -7.69 1.00 -11.84
N ALA A 183 -7.86 1.05 -13.15
CA ALA A 183 -7.63 2.21 -14.01
C ALA A 183 -8.53 2.15 -15.24
N GLY A 184 -8.78 3.28 -15.92
CA GLY A 184 -9.65 3.31 -17.09
C GLY A 184 -11.08 2.87 -16.79
N ALA A 185 -11.59 3.21 -15.59
CA ALA A 185 -12.91 2.81 -15.10
C ALA A 185 -13.14 1.28 -15.05
N GLN A 186 -12.10 0.50 -14.88
CA GLN A 186 -12.13 -0.97 -14.80
C GLN A 186 -10.94 -1.54 -14.01
N VAL A 187 -10.91 -2.84 -13.84
CA VAL A 187 -9.72 -3.59 -13.38
C VAL A 187 -8.98 -4.08 -14.61
N VAL A 188 -7.68 -3.83 -14.72
CA VAL A 188 -6.88 -4.22 -15.89
C VAL A 188 -5.67 -5.06 -15.51
N LYS A 189 -5.31 -6.00 -16.39
CA LYS A 189 -4.02 -6.71 -16.44
C LYS A 189 -3.22 -6.16 -17.60
N LEU A 190 -2.00 -5.73 -17.33
CA LEU A 190 -1.07 -5.18 -18.32
C LEU A 190 0.22 -6.00 -18.36
N LYS A 191 0.90 -6.02 -19.48
CA LYS A 191 2.28 -6.51 -19.54
C LYS A 191 3.23 -5.46 -18.95
N CYS A 192 4.12 -5.86 -18.08
CA CYS A 192 5.14 -4.97 -17.49
C CYS A 192 6.10 -4.40 -18.55
N SER A 193 6.40 -5.17 -19.58
CA SER A 193 7.38 -4.82 -20.60
C SER A 193 7.00 -3.62 -21.49
N ASP A 194 5.72 -3.47 -21.84
CA ASP A 194 5.26 -2.49 -22.83
C ASP A 194 3.90 -1.84 -22.50
N GLY A 195 3.32 -2.17 -21.35
CA GLY A 195 2.03 -1.64 -20.91
C GLY A 195 0.82 -2.17 -21.67
N LYS A 196 0.97 -3.12 -22.60
CA LYS A 196 -0.17 -3.63 -23.35
C LYS A 196 -1.18 -4.33 -22.49
N LYS A 197 -2.45 -3.96 -22.65
CA LYS A 197 -3.56 -4.59 -21.95
C LYS A 197 -3.75 -6.03 -22.39
N VAL A 198 -3.77 -6.95 -21.40
CA VAL A 198 -4.07 -8.37 -21.60
C VAL A 198 -5.57 -8.60 -21.47
N TRP A 199 -6.17 -8.08 -20.39
CA TRP A 199 -7.61 -8.11 -20.19
C TRP A 199 -8.08 -6.90 -19.36
N GLY A 200 -9.38 -6.61 -19.44
CA GLY A 200 -10.10 -5.66 -18.59
C GLY A 200 -11.39 -6.28 -18.06
N ALA A 201 -11.75 -5.98 -16.81
CA ALA A 201 -12.92 -6.53 -16.15
C ALA A 201 -13.62 -5.48 -15.27
N MET A 202 -14.88 -5.74 -14.89
CA MET A 202 -15.67 -4.91 -13.97
C MET A 202 -15.75 -3.44 -14.40
N LYS A 203 -15.97 -3.20 -15.71
CA LYS A 203 -16.04 -1.85 -16.27
C LYS A 203 -17.22 -1.07 -15.71
N ASP A 204 -16.97 0.18 -15.29
CA ASP A 204 -17.99 1.12 -14.83
C ASP A 204 -17.62 2.55 -15.26
N ASP A 205 -18.20 3.02 -16.35
CA ASP A 205 -17.89 4.32 -16.96
C ASP A 205 -18.53 5.53 -16.25
N ARG A 206 -19.23 5.32 -15.14
CA ARG A 206 -19.85 6.42 -14.39
C ARG A 206 -18.79 7.24 -13.66
N ALA A 207 -18.64 8.52 -14.00
CA ALA A 207 -17.58 9.40 -13.44
C ALA A 207 -17.52 9.43 -11.89
N MET A 208 -18.67 9.35 -11.21
CA MET A 208 -18.78 9.40 -9.76
C MET A 208 -18.57 8.04 -9.08
N SER A 209 -18.86 6.93 -9.74
CA SER A 209 -18.82 5.57 -9.17
C SER A 209 -17.92 4.62 -9.93
N GLY A 210 -17.48 4.96 -11.13
CA GLY A 210 -16.64 4.13 -11.98
C GLY A 210 -15.15 4.13 -11.61
N SER A 211 -14.68 5.12 -10.85
CA SER A 211 -13.28 5.14 -10.39
C SER A 211 -13.14 4.47 -9.03
N ALA A 212 -12.13 3.65 -8.86
CA ALA A 212 -11.85 2.97 -7.61
C ALA A 212 -10.84 3.73 -6.74
N PHE A 213 -11.01 3.64 -5.44
CA PHE A 213 -10.06 4.14 -4.45
C PHE A 213 -9.16 3.03 -3.90
N SER A 214 -9.72 1.83 -3.80
CA SER A 214 -9.04 0.67 -3.22
C SER A 214 -7.93 0.15 -4.13
N SER A 215 -6.86 -0.30 -3.55
CA SER A 215 -5.77 -0.99 -4.26
C SER A 215 -6.02 -2.49 -4.27
N PRO A 216 -5.82 -3.19 -5.39
CA PRO A 216 -5.99 -4.64 -5.46
C PRO A 216 -4.90 -5.37 -4.66
N ILE A 217 -5.18 -6.62 -4.27
CA ILE A 217 -4.23 -7.54 -3.65
C ILE A 217 -4.35 -8.91 -4.32
N ILE A 218 -3.24 -9.62 -4.45
CA ILE A 218 -3.23 -11.00 -4.93
C ILE A 218 -3.07 -11.90 -3.72
N ALA A 219 -4.00 -12.83 -3.53
CA ALA A 219 -3.96 -13.80 -2.45
C ALA A 219 -4.75 -15.07 -2.78
N GLU A 220 -4.45 -16.12 -2.05
CA GLU A 220 -5.24 -17.35 -2.07
C GLU A 220 -6.43 -17.21 -1.11
N VAL A 221 -7.63 -17.42 -1.63
CA VAL A 221 -8.87 -17.58 -0.85
C VAL A 221 -9.76 -18.62 -1.53
N GLY A 222 -10.42 -19.45 -0.73
CA GLY A 222 -11.19 -20.59 -1.24
C GLY A 222 -10.34 -21.58 -2.05
N GLY A 223 -9.06 -21.75 -1.69
CA GLY A 223 -8.12 -22.66 -2.34
C GLY A 223 -7.67 -22.20 -3.75
N LYS A 224 -7.85 -20.93 -4.11
CA LYS A 224 -7.43 -20.41 -5.43
C LYS A 224 -6.75 -19.04 -5.29
N ASN A 225 -5.57 -18.91 -5.92
CA ASN A 225 -4.93 -17.60 -6.11
C ASN A 225 -5.75 -16.74 -7.06
N GLN A 226 -6.07 -15.53 -6.65
CA GLN A 226 -6.91 -14.61 -7.41
C GLN A 226 -6.58 -13.15 -7.12
N LEU A 227 -6.97 -12.28 -8.03
CA LEU A 227 -6.92 -10.84 -7.82
C LEU A 227 -8.14 -10.42 -7.01
N LEU A 228 -7.92 -10.00 -5.79
CA LEU A 228 -8.95 -9.46 -4.91
C LEU A 228 -9.04 -7.96 -5.11
N THR A 229 -10.21 -7.48 -5.45
CA THR A 229 -10.43 -6.07 -5.76
C THR A 229 -11.69 -5.57 -5.06
N GLN A 230 -11.70 -4.29 -4.70
CA GLN A 230 -12.87 -3.60 -4.18
C GLN A 230 -13.12 -2.36 -5.03
N THR A 231 -14.20 -2.40 -5.80
CA THR A 231 -14.68 -1.24 -6.55
C THR A 231 -15.47 -0.29 -5.66
N ARG A 232 -16.04 0.75 -6.23
CA ARG A 232 -16.94 1.67 -5.51
C ARG A 232 -18.18 0.98 -4.95
N GLU A 233 -18.61 -0.15 -5.51
CA GLU A 233 -19.87 -0.82 -5.16
C GLU A 233 -19.69 -2.27 -4.72
N GLU A 234 -18.62 -2.95 -5.11
CA GLU A 234 -18.47 -4.39 -4.95
C GLU A 234 -17.07 -4.77 -4.47
N ILE A 235 -16.98 -5.85 -3.72
CA ILE A 235 -15.75 -6.62 -3.52
C ILE A 235 -15.84 -7.87 -4.39
N ALA A 236 -14.73 -8.25 -5.03
CA ALA A 236 -14.70 -9.37 -5.98
C ALA A 236 -13.35 -10.07 -5.99
N GLY A 237 -13.38 -11.36 -6.37
CA GLY A 237 -12.21 -12.12 -6.78
C GLY A 237 -12.23 -12.39 -8.27
N LEU A 238 -11.11 -12.10 -8.93
CA LEU A 238 -10.95 -12.30 -10.37
C LEU A 238 -9.87 -13.34 -10.65
N ASP A 239 -10.11 -14.12 -11.69
CA ASP A 239 -9.12 -15.03 -12.24
C ASP A 239 -7.94 -14.24 -12.81
N LEU A 240 -6.72 -14.55 -12.37
CA LEU A 240 -5.51 -13.82 -12.74
C LEU A 240 -5.18 -13.90 -14.23
N GLU A 241 -5.55 -15.00 -14.91
CA GLU A 241 -5.22 -15.19 -16.33
C GLU A 241 -6.26 -14.56 -17.25
N THR A 242 -7.52 -14.73 -16.95
CA THR A 242 -8.61 -14.38 -17.87
C THR A 242 -9.37 -13.11 -17.48
N GLY A 243 -9.22 -12.61 -16.25
CA GLY A 243 -10.01 -11.51 -15.71
C GLY A 243 -11.47 -11.89 -15.40
N LYS A 244 -11.84 -13.17 -15.54
CA LYS A 244 -13.20 -13.63 -15.21
C LYS A 244 -13.49 -13.38 -13.73
N VAL A 245 -14.64 -12.79 -13.44
CA VAL A 245 -15.14 -12.65 -12.07
C VAL A 245 -15.50 -14.03 -11.55
N LEU A 246 -14.79 -14.49 -10.53
CA LEU A 246 -15.00 -15.79 -9.88
C LEU A 246 -16.14 -15.72 -8.86
N TRP A 247 -16.21 -14.62 -8.15
CA TRP A 247 -17.28 -14.25 -7.20
C TRP A 247 -17.28 -12.75 -7.00
N ARG A 248 -18.41 -12.19 -6.56
CA ARG A 248 -18.55 -10.80 -6.18
C ARG A 248 -19.66 -10.60 -5.15
N TYR A 249 -19.54 -9.54 -4.35
CA TYR A 249 -20.55 -9.15 -3.38
C TYR A 249 -20.68 -7.63 -3.30
N LYS A 250 -21.92 -7.11 -3.24
CA LYS A 250 -22.16 -5.68 -3.08
C LYS A 250 -21.77 -5.21 -1.68
N VAL A 251 -20.97 -4.15 -1.61
CA VAL A 251 -20.54 -3.52 -0.35
C VAL A 251 -21.23 -2.18 -0.21
N LYS A 252 -22.10 -2.07 0.80
CA LYS A 252 -22.78 -0.81 1.09
C LYS A 252 -21.76 0.27 1.47
N ALA A 253 -21.83 1.44 0.81
CA ALA A 253 -21.00 2.59 1.11
C ALA A 253 -21.71 3.89 0.75
N PHE A 254 -21.51 4.96 1.50
CA PHE A 254 -22.01 6.28 1.14
C PHE A 254 -21.29 6.76 -0.13
N ARG A 255 -22.04 7.01 -1.20
CA ARG A 255 -21.52 7.45 -2.51
C ARG A 255 -20.36 6.59 -3.03
N GLY A 256 -20.39 5.29 -2.76
CA GLY A 256 -19.35 4.35 -3.18
C GLY A 256 -17.98 4.60 -2.53
N MET A 257 -17.93 5.11 -1.30
CA MET A 257 -16.67 5.31 -0.57
C MET A 257 -16.14 3.99 0.04
N ASN A 258 -15.82 3.05 -0.85
CA ASN A 258 -15.09 1.82 -0.58
C ASN A 258 -13.60 2.09 -0.87
N ILE A 259 -12.83 2.40 0.16
CA ILE A 259 -11.47 2.93 0.02
C ILE A 259 -10.41 1.90 0.45
N LEU A 260 -10.71 1.11 1.47
CA LEU A 260 -9.75 0.20 2.08
C LEU A 260 -9.31 -0.91 1.11
N THR A 261 -8.04 -1.24 1.14
CA THR A 261 -7.55 -2.51 0.55
C THR A 261 -8.17 -3.67 1.34
N PRO A 262 -8.78 -4.67 0.68
CA PRO A 262 -9.32 -5.84 1.36
C PRO A 262 -8.25 -6.52 2.23
N THR A 263 -8.59 -6.86 3.47
CA THR A 263 -7.68 -7.54 4.39
C THR A 263 -8.02 -9.02 4.43
N VAL A 264 -7.07 -9.85 4.02
CA VAL A 264 -7.23 -11.32 3.94
C VAL A 264 -7.03 -11.94 5.32
N ILE A 265 -7.91 -12.86 5.69
CA ILE A 265 -7.90 -13.61 6.95
C ILE A 265 -8.31 -15.06 6.64
N GLY A 266 -7.33 -15.93 6.32
CA GLY A 266 -7.62 -17.25 5.76
C GLY A 266 -8.50 -17.14 4.50
N ASP A 267 -9.59 -17.88 4.42
CA ASP A 267 -10.55 -17.80 3.31
C ASP A 267 -11.55 -16.64 3.42
N SER A 268 -11.29 -15.69 4.31
CA SER A 268 -12.17 -14.55 4.54
C SER A 268 -11.51 -13.22 4.22
N LEU A 269 -12.36 -12.23 3.93
CA LEU A 269 -11.96 -10.88 3.57
C LEU A 269 -12.68 -9.89 4.49
N PHE A 270 -11.90 -9.18 5.29
CA PHE A 270 -12.42 -8.03 6.03
C PHE A 270 -12.34 -6.78 5.16
N THR A 271 -13.39 -6.00 5.17
CA THR A 271 -13.40 -4.62 4.67
C THR A 271 -14.32 -3.75 5.52
N SER A 272 -14.15 -2.44 5.36
CA SER A 272 -15.03 -1.46 6.02
C SER A 272 -15.23 -0.25 5.11
N SER A 273 -16.37 0.40 5.21
CA SER A 273 -16.75 1.50 4.34
C SER A 273 -17.38 2.66 5.09
N TYR A 274 -17.21 3.85 4.56
CA TYR A 274 -17.95 5.03 5.01
C TYR A 274 -19.44 4.88 4.70
N GLY A 275 -20.29 5.00 5.70
CA GLY A 275 -21.75 4.87 5.58
C GLY A 275 -22.26 3.44 5.41
N GLY A 276 -21.39 2.43 5.49
CA GLY A 276 -21.78 1.02 5.39
C GLY A 276 -21.50 0.19 6.64
N GLY A 277 -20.41 0.49 7.33
CA GLY A 277 -19.91 -0.30 8.46
C GLY A 277 -18.76 -1.22 8.08
N SER A 278 -18.48 -2.19 8.92
CA SER A 278 -17.45 -3.23 8.72
C SER A 278 -18.10 -4.57 8.37
N PHE A 279 -17.41 -5.35 7.55
CA PHE A 279 -17.92 -6.61 6.98
C PHE A 279 -16.83 -7.67 6.97
N LEU A 280 -17.20 -8.91 7.20
CA LEU A 280 -16.41 -10.08 6.83
C LEU A 280 -17.18 -10.87 5.76
N PHE A 281 -16.48 -11.20 4.69
CA PHE A 281 -16.94 -12.05 3.61
C PHE A 281 -16.10 -13.32 3.61
N THR A 282 -16.74 -14.48 3.53
CA THR A 282 -16.05 -15.77 3.44
C THR A 282 -16.26 -16.36 2.06
N VAL A 283 -15.18 -16.77 1.43
CA VAL A 283 -15.18 -17.43 0.12
C VAL A 283 -15.00 -18.93 0.35
N SER A 284 -15.86 -19.71 -0.27
CA SER A 284 -15.85 -21.18 -0.15
C SER A 284 -15.88 -21.84 -1.51
N THR A 285 -15.19 -22.96 -1.65
CA THR A 285 -15.25 -23.81 -2.84
C THR A 285 -16.53 -24.63 -2.83
N LYS A 286 -17.28 -24.59 -3.93
CA LYS A 286 -18.51 -25.34 -4.16
C LYS A 286 -18.37 -26.13 -5.47
N PRO A 287 -19.23 -27.14 -5.74
CA PRO A 287 -19.16 -27.91 -6.98
C PRO A 287 -19.24 -27.08 -8.27
N LYS A 288 -19.89 -25.90 -8.22
CA LYS A 288 -20.04 -24.98 -9.36
C LYS A 288 -18.98 -23.87 -9.42
N GLY A 289 -18.02 -23.84 -8.52
CA GLY A 289 -16.97 -22.81 -8.41
C GLY A 289 -16.93 -22.15 -7.04
N LEU A 290 -16.31 -20.96 -6.97
CA LEU A 290 -16.22 -20.21 -5.73
C LEU A 290 -17.53 -19.50 -5.43
N GLU A 291 -17.93 -19.49 -4.17
CA GLU A 291 -19.09 -18.78 -3.65
C GLU A 291 -18.67 -17.87 -2.49
N VAL A 292 -19.17 -16.66 -2.47
CA VAL A 292 -18.94 -15.70 -1.39
C VAL A 292 -20.21 -15.49 -0.56
N SER A 293 -20.06 -15.53 0.74
CA SER A 293 -21.10 -15.19 1.70
C SER A 293 -20.66 -14.09 2.66
N LYS A 294 -21.58 -13.25 3.09
CA LYS A 294 -21.32 -12.30 4.15
C LYS A 294 -21.49 -12.99 5.50
N THR A 295 -20.36 -13.13 6.22
CA THR A 295 -20.34 -13.83 7.52
C THR A 295 -20.94 -12.97 8.62
N TRP A 296 -20.53 -11.70 8.68
CA TRP A 296 -21.10 -10.75 9.64
C TRP A 296 -21.00 -9.30 9.15
N THR A 297 -21.68 -8.41 9.85
CA THR A 297 -21.58 -6.94 9.67
C THR A 297 -21.56 -6.26 11.04
N ASN A 298 -20.81 -5.14 11.15
CA ASN A 298 -20.72 -4.30 12.33
C ASN A 298 -20.90 -2.83 11.94
N LYS A 299 -21.45 -2.01 12.83
CA LYS A 299 -21.74 -0.58 12.55
C LYS A 299 -20.52 0.33 12.57
N THR A 300 -19.38 -0.12 13.11
CA THR A 300 -18.13 0.66 13.13
C THR A 300 -17.64 0.87 11.71
N GLU A 301 -17.37 2.10 11.34
CA GLU A 301 -17.00 2.48 10.00
C GLU A 301 -15.49 2.72 9.89
N GLY A 302 -14.85 2.10 8.90
CA GLY A 302 -13.55 2.51 8.39
C GLY A 302 -13.69 3.68 7.41
N TYR A 303 -12.55 4.29 7.05
CA TYR A 303 -12.55 5.36 6.05
C TYR A 303 -11.37 5.22 5.08
N MET A 304 -10.18 5.69 5.44
CA MET A 304 -9.01 5.69 4.55
C MET A 304 -7.84 4.81 5.05
N SER A 305 -7.88 4.38 6.31
CA SER A 305 -6.83 3.60 6.95
C SER A 305 -7.08 2.11 6.76
N SER A 306 -6.29 1.46 5.90
CA SER A 306 -6.39 0.01 5.71
C SER A 306 -5.96 -0.74 6.97
N PRO A 307 -6.74 -1.73 7.43
CA PRO A 307 -6.52 -2.40 8.70
C PRO A 307 -5.36 -3.41 8.67
N ILE A 308 -4.96 -3.84 9.87
CA ILE A 308 -4.03 -4.95 10.11
C ILE A 308 -4.81 -6.14 10.67
N SER A 309 -4.53 -7.34 10.17
CA SER A 309 -5.00 -8.60 10.76
C SER A 309 -3.87 -9.27 11.53
N HIS A 310 -4.11 -9.66 12.79
CA HIS A 310 -3.12 -10.30 13.63
C HIS A 310 -3.77 -11.27 14.63
N LYS A 311 -3.33 -12.53 14.65
CA LYS A 311 -3.76 -13.57 15.61
C LYS A 311 -5.28 -13.65 15.80
N GLY A 312 -6.05 -13.62 14.70
CA GLY A 312 -7.52 -13.73 14.74
C GLY A 312 -8.25 -12.43 15.09
N TYR A 313 -7.57 -11.30 15.13
CA TYR A 313 -8.13 -9.98 15.37
C TYR A 313 -7.82 -9.02 14.23
N VAL A 314 -8.68 -8.02 14.05
CA VAL A 314 -8.50 -6.93 13.10
C VAL A 314 -8.36 -5.62 13.86
N TYR A 315 -7.31 -4.87 13.53
CA TYR A 315 -7.02 -3.57 14.13
C TYR A 315 -7.17 -2.48 13.07
N MET A 316 -8.04 -1.52 13.32
CA MET A 316 -8.42 -0.51 12.34
C MET A 316 -8.48 0.89 12.97
N HIS A 317 -8.05 1.90 12.24
CA HIS A 317 -8.38 3.29 12.55
C HIS A 317 -9.70 3.66 11.84
N GLY A 318 -10.71 4.01 12.62
CA GLY A 318 -12.07 4.23 12.16
C GLY A 318 -12.34 5.67 11.69
N ARG A 319 -13.49 5.87 11.03
CA ARG A 319 -14.00 7.17 10.61
C ARG A 319 -14.25 8.11 11.79
N ASP A 320 -14.61 7.57 12.94
CA ASP A 320 -14.79 8.30 14.20
C ASP A 320 -13.49 8.78 14.82
N LYS A 321 -12.34 8.56 14.12
CA LYS A 321 -10.97 8.90 14.54
C LYS A 321 -10.45 8.09 15.73
N ARG A 322 -11.02 6.92 15.98
CA ARG A 322 -10.61 5.98 17.02
C ARG A 322 -9.93 4.76 16.44
N PHE A 323 -9.05 4.17 17.22
CA PHE A 323 -8.59 2.81 16.92
C PHE A 323 -9.59 1.80 17.49
N HIS A 324 -9.80 0.71 16.75
CA HIS A 324 -10.70 -0.37 17.11
C HIS A 324 -10.01 -1.72 16.96
N CYS A 325 -10.36 -2.66 17.81
CA CYS A 325 -10.02 -4.07 17.65
C CYS A 325 -11.31 -4.87 17.50
N PHE A 326 -11.34 -5.72 16.49
CA PHE A 326 -12.44 -6.67 16.25
C PHE A 326 -11.94 -8.11 16.41
N GLU A 327 -12.75 -8.98 16.99
CA GLU A 327 -12.58 -10.39 16.80
C GLU A 327 -12.96 -10.76 15.36
N ALA A 328 -12.03 -11.34 14.60
CA ALA A 328 -12.22 -11.55 13.17
C ALA A 328 -13.42 -12.46 12.83
N ASN A 329 -13.64 -13.51 13.61
CA ASN A 329 -14.67 -14.51 13.31
C ASN A 329 -16.10 -14.02 13.62
N SER A 330 -16.28 -13.18 14.63
CA SER A 330 -17.61 -12.74 15.09
C SER A 330 -17.95 -11.30 14.75
N GLY A 331 -16.94 -10.48 14.42
CA GLY A 331 -17.10 -9.04 14.25
C GLY A 331 -17.37 -8.28 15.54
N LYS A 332 -17.21 -8.93 16.71
CA LYS A 332 -17.33 -8.28 18.02
C LYS A 332 -16.23 -7.24 18.19
N VAL A 333 -16.59 -6.02 18.57
CA VAL A 333 -15.62 -5.00 18.97
C VAL A 333 -15.09 -5.37 20.34
N MET A 334 -13.79 -5.65 20.43
CA MET A 334 -13.12 -5.97 21.68
C MET A 334 -12.83 -4.72 22.48
N TRP A 335 -12.36 -3.67 21.80
CA TRP A 335 -12.16 -2.34 22.34
C TRP A 335 -12.20 -1.26 21.25
N SER A 336 -12.46 -0.04 21.68
CA SER A 336 -12.27 1.20 20.94
C SER A 336 -11.44 2.14 21.80
N SER A 337 -10.48 2.86 21.20
CA SER A 337 -9.69 3.83 21.96
C SER A 337 -10.60 4.90 22.60
N GLU A 338 -10.33 5.27 23.84
CA GLU A 338 -11.13 6.29 24.55
C GLU A 338 -11.01 7.67 23.89
N LYS A 339 -9.78 8.04 23.50
CA LYS A 339 -9.49 9.31 22.85
C LYS A 339 -9.65 9.18 21.34
N LYS A 340 -10.04 10.26 20.68
CA LYS A 340 -9.94 10.44 19.25
C LYS A 340 -8.50 10.76 18.88
N HIS A 341 -8.07 10.24 17.75
CA HIS A 341 -6.80 10.53 17.13
C HIS A 341 -7.01 11.43 15.91
N SER A 342 -6.02 11.59 15.03
CA SER A 342 -6.17 12.43 13.83
C SER A 342 -7.11 11.80 12.77
N ASP A 343 -7.36 12.51 11.67
CA ASP A 343 -8.30 12.09 10.62
C ASP A 343 -7.88 10.80 9.88
N TYR A 344 -6.60 10.44 9.94
CA TYR A 344 -6.01 9.28 9.27
C TYR A 344 -4.83 8.72 10.08
N ALA A 345 -4.59 7.44 9.95
CA ALA A 345 -3.37 6.79 10.40
C ALA A 345 -2.98 5.66 9.43
N SER A 346 -1.72 5.63 9.01
CA SER A 346 -1.15 4.45 8.38
C SER A 346 -0.65 3.48 9.45
N LEU A 347 -0.82 2.18 9.22
CA LEU A 347 -0.52 1.13 10.18
C LEU A 347 0.51 0.17 9.59
N VAL A 348 1.60 -0.06 10.31
CA VAL A 348 2.58 -1.11 10.02
C VAL A 348 2.80 -1.93 11.28
N ALA A 349 2.63 -3.25 11.18
CA ALA A 349 2.79 -4.18 12.29
C ALA A 349 4.07 -5.00 12.18
N LYS A 350 4.67 -5.30 13.34
CA LYS A 350 5.72 -6.30 13.50
C LYS A 350 5.56 -6.98 14.86
N GLY A 351 5.53 -8.30 14.85
CA GLY A 351 5.24 -9.06 16.09
C GLY A 351 3.91 -8.62 16.71
N ASP A 352 3.91 -8.32 18.00
CA ASP A 352 2.70 -7.96 18.76
C ASP A 352 2.53 -6.44 18.95
N SER A 353 3.05 -5.63 18.01
CA SER A 353 2.89 -4.17 18.06
C SER A 353 2.70 -3.53 16.69
N VAL A 354 2.06 -2.35 16.68
CA VAL A 354 1.86 -1.52 15.50
C VAL A 354 2.60 -0.20 15.69
N LEU A 355 3.29 0.22 14.65
CA LEU A 355 3.69 1.61 14.46
C LEU A 355 2.65 2.30 13.57
N ALA A 356 1.98 3.30 14.10
CA ALA A 356 1.01 4.11 13.38
C ALA A 356 1.59 5.51 13.14
N LEU A 357 1.50 6.00 11.89
CA LEU A 357 1.76 7.40 11.57
C LEU A 357 0.43 8.11 11.39
N LYS A 358 0.11 9.04 12.28
CA LYS A 358 -1.11 9.83 12.22
C LYS A 358 -1.00 11.00 11.25
N ALA A 359 -2.13 11.48 10.73
CA ALA A 359 -2.18 12.60 9.77
C ALA A 359 -1.61 13.92 10.30
N ASP A 360 -1.47 14.07 11.60
CA ASP A 360 -0.86 15.24 12.26
C ASP A 360 0.67 15.11 12.45
N GLY A 361 1.30 14.07 11.89
CA GLY A 361 2.75 13.87 11.94
C GLY A 361 3.27 13.27 13.25
N GLU A 362 2.41 12.65 14.05
CA GLU A 362 2.83 11.91 15.23
C GLU A 362 2.94 10.42 14.94
N LEU A 363 4.06 9.80 15.29
CA LEU A 363 4.21 8.36 15.39
C LEU A 363 3.65 7.88 16.73
N LEU A 364 3.01 6.72 16.71
CA LEU A 364 2.39 6.06 17.83
C LEU A 364 2.71 4.58 17.78
N ILE A 365 3.30 4.01 18.84
CA ILE A 365 3.39 2.54 19.01
C ILE A 365 2.29 2.11 19.99
N PHE A 366 1.54 1.07 19.63
CA PHE A 366 0.58 0.41 20.49
C PHE A 366 0.62 -1.11 20.36
N SER A 367 0.19 -1.81 21.41
CA SER A 367 0.18 -3.28 21.45
C SER A 367 -0.99 -3.87 20.67
N LEU A 368 -0.71 -4.93 19.89
CA LEU A 368 -1.72 -5.77 19.23
C LEU A 368 -2.29 -6.79 20.22
N THR A 369 -3.18 -6.35 21.10
CA THR A 369 -3.87 -7.19 22.08
C THR A 369 -5.37 -6.94 22.01
N PRO A 370 -6.22 -7.98 22.12
CA PRO A 370 -7.67 -7.79 22.17
C PRO A 370 -8.18 -7.29 23.54
N LYS A 371 -7.32 -7.19 24.55
CA LYS A 371 -7.73 -6.84 25.91
C LYS A 371 -8.01 -5.36 26.07
N GLU A 372 -7.13 -4.50 25.54
CA GLU A 372 -7.19 -3.05 25.69
C GLU A 372 -6.40 -2.32 24.60
N PHE A 373 -6.69 -1.06 24.37
CA PHE A 373 -5.86 -0.16 23.57
C PHE A 373 -4.75 0.41 24.45
N LYS A 374 -3.54 -0.16 24.33
CA LYS A 374 -2.40 0.25 25.14
C LYS A 374 -1.33 0.92 24.29
N ILE A 375 -1.20 2.24 24.45
CA ILE A 375 -0.10 3.01 23.86
C ILE A 375 1.18 2.70 24.62
N ILE A 376 2.24 2.38 23.85
CA ILE A 376 3.58 2.14 24.39
C ILE A 376 4.37 3.44 24.42
N ASP A 377 4.38 4.18 23.29
CA ASP A 377 5.08 5.46 23.19
C ASP A 377 4.53 6.31 22.03
N THR A 378 4.81 7.62 22.06
CA THR A 378 4.46 8.55 20.98
C THR A 378 5.61 9.50 20.69
N LYS A 379 5.75 9.93 19.43
CA LYS A 379 6.76 10.90 19.01
C LYS A 379 6.30 11.74 17.85
N LYS A 380 6.33 13.05 17.98
CA LYS A 380 6.14 13.98 16.87
C LYS A 380 7.33 13.93 15.94
N VAL A 381 7.12 13.64 14.65
CA VAL A 381 8.16 13.53 13.62
C VAL A 381 8.00 14.54 12.49
N SER A 382 6.81 15.12 12.34
CA SER A 382 6.54 16.17 11.35
C SER A 382 5.48 17.15 11.83
N ASP A 383 5.62 18.43 11.48
CA ASP A 383 4.59 19.46 11.67
C ASP A 383 3.67 19.61 10.46
N GLN A 384 3.98 18.91 9.37
CA GLN A 384 3.16 18.85 8.18
C GLN A 384 2.17 17.68 8.24
N SER A 385 1.16 17.75 7.39
CA SER A 385 0.19 16.66 7.21
C SER A 385 0.86 15.41 6.62
N THR A 386 0.54 14.22 7.16
CA THR A 386 1.14 12.92 6.81
C THR A 386 0.05 11.90 6.48
N TRP A 387 -0.49 11.98 5.27
CA TRP A 387 -1.54 11.08 4.78
C TRP A 387 -1.01 9.94 3.89
N ALA A 388 0.26 9.99 3.52
CA ALA A 388 0.91 8.89 2.83
C ALA A 388 1.16 7.72 3.78
N HIS A 389 1.09 6.51 3.27
CA HIS A 389 1.41 5.34 4.08
C HIS A 389 2.89 5.34 4.47
N LEU A 390 3.18 5.02 5.71
CA LEU A 390 4.51 4.86 6.27
C LEU A 390 5.29 3.76 5.54
N ALA A 391 6.57 3.96 5.26
CA ALA A 391 7.47 2.92 4.77
C ALA A 391 8.55 2.60 5.81
N LEU A 392 8.82 1.31 6.00
CA LEU A 392 9.75 0.78 7.00
C LEU A 392 10.70 -0.25 6.39
N CYS A 393 11.99 -0.07 6.60
CA CYS A 393 13.04 -0.95 6.09
C CYS A 393 14.07 -1.23 7.19
N GLY A 394 13.88 -2.31 7.95
CA GLY A 394 14.69 -2.57 9.15
C GLY A 394 14.53 -1.43 10.16
N ASP A 395 15.65 -0.80 10.54
CA ASP A 395 15.70 0.34 11.46
C ASP A 395 15.43 1.72 10.81
N GLU A 396 15.13 1.75 9.52
CA GLU A 396 14.87 2.99 8.77
C GLU A 396 13.37 3.24 8.60
N ILE A 397 12.95 4.47 8.90
CA ILE A 397 11.57 4.95 8.79
C ILE A 397 11.54 6.08 7.77
N PHE A 398 10.65 5.97 6.77
CA PHE A 398 10.46 7.01 5.75
C PHE A 398 9.07 7.59 5.87
N VAL A 399 9.00 8.87 6.15
CA VAL A 399 7.77 9.64 6.34
C VAL A 399 7.61 10.61 5.20
N ARG A 400 6.56 10.43 4.39
CA ARG A 400 6.15 11.39 3.35
C ARG A 400 5.20 12.40 3.98
N GLU A 401 5.68 13.61 4.14
CA GLU A 401 4.88 14.78 4.52
C GLU A 401 4.18 15.37 3.29
N LEU A 402 3.21 16.25 3.46
CA LEU A 402 2.53 16.89 2.33
C LEU A 402 3.50 17.53 1.34
N LYS A 403 4.53 18.23 1.84
CA LYS A 403 5.55 18.95 1.04
C LYS A 403 6.98 18.51 1.38
N GLY A 404 7.18 17.25 1.69
CA GLY A 404 8.51 16.77 2.04
C GLY A 404 8.58 15.25 2.20
N ILE A 405 9.80 14.77 2.33
CA ILE A 405 10.09 13.41 2.78
C ILE A 405 11.22 13.46 3.80
N SER A 406 11.04 12.77 4.91
CA SER A 406 12.05 12.60 5.95
C SER A 406 12.43 11.14 6.10
N LYS A 407 13.73 10.87 6.19
CA LYS A 407 14.27 9.60 6.66
C LYS A 407 14.65 9.72 8.12
N PHE A 408 14.20 8.78 8.89
CA PHE A 408 14.64 8.58 10.27
C PHE A 408 15.34 7.25 10.41
N LYS A 409 16.21 7.16 11.40
CA LYS A 409 16.82 5.90 11.82
C LYS A 409 16.49 5.64 13.28
N TRP A 410 16.11 4.40 13.56
CA TRP A 410 15.80 3.93 14.90
C TRP A 410 17.10 3.38 15.53
N LYS A 411 17.70 4.11 16.44
CA LYS A 411 18.88 3.63 17.19
C LYS A 411 18.42 2.61 18.24
N GLN A 412 19.08 1.48 18.25
CA GLN A 412 18.95 0.45 19.28
C GLN A 412 19.55 0.90 20.60
#